data_a43af3b951d39db038c96c6985b4cfee
#
_entry.id   a43af3b951d39db038c96c6985b4cfee
#
_cell.length_a   1.000
_cell.length_b   1.000
_cell.length_c   1.000
_cell.angle_alpha   90.00
_cell.angle_beta   90.00
_cell.angle_gamma   90.00
#
_symmetry.space_group_name_H-M   'P 1'
#
loop_
_entity.id
_entity.type
_entity.pdbx_description
1 polymer ?
#
loop_
_entity_poly.entity_id
_entity_poly.type
_entity_poly.pdbx_seq_one_letter_code
_entity_poly.pdbx_strand_id
1 'polypeptide(L)'
;MNEPGAKALFDKFGTYILPGRVDDPRRGIDEAIEAERIGLGAVWISERFALKEPAVLAGAVAEATDEIRINGTFYATMRHPLVTASIANMMQAMSGNRFGVMFARAVPAYMKMMGAP
;
A
#
# COMPACT_ATOMS: atom_id res chain seq x y z
N MET A 1 11.54 -18.79 13.43
CA MET A 1 11.93 -17.76 12.45
C MET A 1 13.12 -16.90 12.88
N ASN A 2 13.89 -17.40 13.79
CA ASN A 2 15.11 -16.68 14.24
C ASN A 2 16.36 -17.06 13.42
N GLU A 3 16.20 -17.88 12.39
CA GLU A 3 17.31 -18.25 11.51
C GLU A 3 17.58 -17.14 10.49
N PRO A 4 18.85 -16.68 10.37
CA PRO A 4 19.20 -15.61 9.42
C PRO A 4 18.79 -15.90 7.98
N GLY A 5 18.84 -17.16 7.56
CA GLY A 5 18.41 -17.58 6.22
C GLY A 5 16.92 -17.44 5.99
N ALA A 6 16.07 -17.74 6.99
CA ALA A 6 14.63 -17.59 6.91
C ALA A 6 14.25 -16.12 6.82
N LYS A 7 14.84 -15.25 7.63
CA LYS A 7 14.62 -13.80 7.57
C LYS A 7 14.97 -13.26 6.19
N ALA A 8 16.14 -13.60 5.65
CA ALA A 8 16.57 -13.13 4.34
C ALA A 8 15.66 -13.63 3.20
N LEU A 9 15.02 -14.77 3.36
CA LEU A 9 14.05 -15.27 2.40
C LEU A 9 12.74 -14.48 2.49
N PHE A 10 12.19 -14.29 3.68
CA PHE A 10 10.94 -13.58 3.90
C PHE A 10 11.00 -12.11 3.48
N ASP A 11 12.13 -11.46 3.62
CA ASP A 11 12.34 -10.08 3.17
C ASP A 11 12.07 -9.89 1.66
N LYS A 12 12.13 -10.94 0.88
CA LYS A 12 11.87 -10.90 -0.57
C LYS A 12 10.39 -11.01 -0.92
N PHE A 13 9.53 -11.32 0.04
CA PHE A 13 8.11 -11.48 -0.18
C PHE A 13 7.34 -10.31 0.42
N GLY A 14 6.22 -10.02 -0.21
CA GLY A 14 5.27 -9.05 0.29
C GLY A 14 3.88 -9.65 0.35
N THR A 15 2.97 -8.93 0.97
CA THR A 15 1.56 -9.32 1.05
C THR A 15 0.65 -8.14 0.77
N TYR A 16 -0.48 -8.40 0.13
CA TYR A 16 -1.56 -7.43 0.08
C TYR A 16 -2.25 -7.36 1.43
N ILE A 17 -2.55 -6.14 1.88
CA ILE A 17 -3.39 -5.93 3.04
C ILE A 17 -4.80 -5.57 2.59
N LEU A 18 -5.80 -5.94 3.38
CA LEU A 18 -7.22 -5.78 3.09
C LEU A 18 -7.60 -6.35 1.71
N PRO A 19 -7.34 -7.61 1.42
CA PRO A 19 -7.80 -8.20 0.17
C PRO A 19 -9.32 -8.34 0.16
N GLY A 20 -9.97 -8.06 -0.98
CA GLY A 20 -11.40 -8.26 -1.13
C GLY A 20 -12.27 -7.19 -0.46
N ARG A 21 -13.40 -7.59 0.13
CA ARG A 21 -14.32 -6.69 0.81
C ARG A 21 -13.82 -6.38 2.22
N VAL A 22 -14.01 -5.14 2.63
CA VAL A 22 -13.47 -4.63 3.89
C VAL A 22 -14.62 -4.09 4.74
N ASP A 23 -14.85 -4.72 5.89
CA ASP A 23 -15.83 -4.24 6.87
C ASP A 23 -15.22 -3.17 7.80
N ASP A 24 -13.97 -3.37 8.19
CA ASP A 24 -13.23 -2.41 9.01
C ASP A 24 -11.83 -2.17 8.39
N PRO A 25 -11.58 -0.99 7.81
CA PRO A 25 -10.29 -0.69 7.18
C PRO A 25 -9.11 -0.65 8.16
N ARG A 26 -9.36 -0.49 9.46
CA ARG A 26 -8.28 -0.53 10.47
C ARG A 26 -7.60 -1.89 10.55
N ARG A 27 -8.28 -2.96 10.12
CA ARG A 27 -7.66 -4.29 10.02
C ARG A 27 -6.41 -4.31 9.14
N GLY A 28 -6.35 -3.42 8.16
CA GLY A 28 -5.16 -3.29 7.31
C GLY A 28 -3.92 -2.86 8.09
N ILE A 29 -4.10 -2.04 9.11
CA ILE A 29 -3.00 -1.62 9.99
C ILE A 29 -2.49 -2.84 10.77
N ASP A 30 -3.39 -3.62 11.35
CA ASP A 30 -3.04 -4.83 12.10
C ASP A 30 -2.34 -5.86 11.21
N GLU A 31 -2.83 -6.02 9.98
CA GLU A 31 -2.21 -6.91 8.99
C GLU A 31 -0.78 -6.46 8.65
N ALA A 32 -0.55 -5.16 8.50
CA ALA A 32 0.77 -4.62 8.23
C ALA A 32 1.73 -4.81 9.40
N ILE A 33 1.27 -4.59 10.63
CA ILE A 33 2.04 -4.85 11.84
C ILE A 33 2.44 -6.33 11.92
N GLU A 34 1.51 -7.23 11.66
CA GLU A 34 1.77 -8.66 11.65
C GLU A 34 2.73 -9.07 10.54
N ALA A 35 2.58 -8.50 9.34
CA ALA A 35 3.49 -8.73 8.22
C ALA A 35 4.92 -8.34 8.59
N GLU A 36 5.10 -7.19 9.23
CA GLU A 36 6.40 -6.75 9.71
C GLU A 36 6.95 -7.69 10.80
N ARG A 37 6.10 -8.09 11.75
CA ARG A 37 6.49 -8.98 12.85
C ARG A 37 7.01 -10.32 12.35
N ILE A 38 6.40 -10.90 11.32
CA ILE A 38 6.83 -12.19 10.77
C ILE A 38 7.97 -12.07 9.75
N GLY A 39 8.41 -10.86 9.44
CA GLY A 39 9.60 -10.62 8.62
C GLY A 39 9.35 -10.46 7.12
N LEU A 40 8.11 -10.21 6.69
CA LEU A 40 7.84 -9.87 5.29
C LEU A 40 8.47 -8.52 4.92
N GLY A 41 8.93 -8.39 3.69
CA GLY A 41 9.64 -7.19 3.24
C GLY A 41 8.73 -6.04 2.80
N ALA A 42 7.50 -6.31 2.45
CA ALA A 42 6.58 -5.29 1.92
C ALA A 42 5.12 -5.61 2.17
N VAL A 43 4.33 -4.55 2.29
CA VAL A 43 2.87 -4.62 2.17
C VAL A 43 2.43 -3.86 0.93
N TRP A 44 1.34 -4.30 0.33
CA TRP A 44 0.77 -3.75 -0.89
C TRP A 44 -0.66 -3.30 -0.64
N ILE A 45 -0.96 -2.07 -1.03
CA ILE A 45 -2.29 -1.48 -0.88
C ILE A 45 -2.82 -1.14 -2.26
N SER A 46 -3.82 -1.86 -2.72
CA SER A 46 -4.44 -1.56 -4.02
C SER A 46 -5.57 -0.55 -3.86
N GLU A 47 -5.66 0.40 -4.79
CA GLU A 47 -6.77 1.35 -4.84
C GLU A 47 -8.06 0.63 -5.25
N ARG A 48 -9.12 0.85 -4.49
CA ARG A 48 -10.47 0.39 -4.83
C ARG A 48 -11.47 1.42 -4.34
N PHE A 49 -12.16 2.05 -5.27
CA PHE A 49 -13.14 3.07 -4.91
C PHE A 49 -14.18 2.56 -3.92
N ALA A 50 -14.54 3.41 -2.97
CA ALA A 50 -15.47 3.13 -1.88
C ALA A 50 -15.06 1.99 -0.92
N LEU A 51 -13.89 1.39 -1.09
CA LEU A 51 -13.39 0.32 -0.22
C LEU A 51 -12.06 0.66 0.42
N LYS A 52 -11.07 1.06 -0.37
CA LYS A 52 -9.73 1.41 0.13
C LYS A 52 -9.18 2.62 -0.61
N GLU A 53 -8.78 3.61 0.15
CA GLU A 53 -8.00 4.72 -0.37
C GLU A 53 -6.54 4.51 0.04
N PRO A 54 -5.63 4.27 -0.93
CA PRO A 54 -4.29 3.79 -0.62
C PRO A 54 -3.41 4.81 0.09
N ALA A 55 -3.55 6.11 -0.17
CA ALA A 55 -2.71 7.11 0.47
C ALA A 55 -3.06 7.27 1.96
N VAL A 56 -4.34 7.29 2.30
CA VAL A 56 -4.79 7.39 3.69
C VAL A 56 -4.34 6.18 4.49
N LEU A 57 -4.55 4.99 3.94
CA LEU A 57 -4.15 3.75 4.61
C LEU A 57 -2.64 3.63 4.73
N ALA A 58 -1.89 4.01 3.68
CA ALA A 58 -0.44 3.99 3.71
C ALA A 58 0.14 4.89 4.80
N GLY A 59 -0.46 6.07 5.02
CA GLY A 59 -0.05 6.96 6.09
C GLY A 59 -0.22 6.33 7.48
N ALA A 60 -1.35 5.68 7.71
CA ALA A 60 -1.61 4.98 8.97
C ALA A 60 -0.63 3.81 9.18
N VAL A 61 -0.38 3.04 8.13
CA VAL A 61 0.58 1.92 8.16
C VAL A 61 2.00 2.42 8.42
N ALA A 62 2.41 3.53 7.80
CA ALA A 62 3.73 4.11 8.02
C ALA A 62 3.97 4.50 9.48
N GLU A 63 2.96 5.05 10.14
CA GLU A 63 3.05 5.40 11.56
C GLU A 63 3.10 4.17 12.47
N ALA A 64 2.42 3.10 12.08
CA ALA A 64 2.29 1.89 12.89
C ALA A 64 3.44 0.88 12.70
N THR A 65 4.32 1.09 11.73
CA THR A 65 5.41 0.17 11.39
C THR A 65 6.75 0.88 11.31
N ASP A 66 7.84 0.13 11.38
CA ASP A 66 9.18 0.71 11.45
C ASP A 66 10.08 0.41 10.24
N GLU A 67 9.98 -0.79 9.68
CA GLU A 67 10.93 -1.27 8.67
C GLU A 67 10.29 -1.72 7.36
N ILE A 68 9.05 -2.20 7.39
CA ILE A 68 8.40 -2.80 6.22
C ILE A 68 8.15 -1.76 5.12
N ARG A 69 8.39 -2.14 3.87
CA ARG A 69 8.07 -1.29 2.73
C ARG A 69 6.57 -1.24 2.51
N ILE A 70 6.11 -0.07 2.11
CA ILE A 70 4.70 0.22 1.90
C ILE A 70 4.50 0.63 0.46
N ASN A 71 3.83 -0.20 -0.32
CA ASN A 71 3.61 0.05 -1.74
C ASN A 71 2.13 0.36 -1.99
N GLY A 72 1.86 1.58 -2.43
CA GLY A 72 0.52 2.01 -2.83
C GLY A 72 0.33 1.86 -4.34
N THR A 73 -0.74 1.21 -4.75
CA THR A 73 -1.12 1.12 -6.16
C THR A 73 -2.21 2.13 -6.46
N PHE A 74 -1.95 3.02 -7.41
CA PHE A 74 -2.84 4.11 -7.80
C PHE A 74 -3.30 3.95 -9.24
N TYR A 75 -4.54 4.32 -9.50
CA TYR A 75 -5.05 4.36 -10.87
C TYR A 75 -4.52 5.60 -11.58
N ALA A 76 -3.55 5.40 -12.47
CA ALA A 76 -2.86 6.49 -13.15
C ALA A 76 -3.78 7.43 -13.92
N THR A 77 -4.88 6.91 -14.47
CA THR A 77 -5.85 7.67 -15.25
C THR A 77 -6.81 8.50 -14.40
N MET A 78 -6.85 8.27 -13.09
CA MET A 78 -7.82 8.87 -12.18
C MET A 78 -7.24 9.96 -11.28
N ARG A 79 -5.92 10.14 -11.30
CA ARG A 79 -5.23 11.11 -10.45
C ARG A 79 -4.32 11.98 -11.29
N HIS A 80 -4.37 13.27 -11.03
CA HIS A 80 -3.42 14.19 -11.65
C HIS A 80 -2.00 13.83 -11.16
N PRO A 81 -0.98 13.82 -12.05
CA PRO A 81 0.39 13.48 -11.66
C PRO A 81 0.94 14.29 -10.49
N LEU A 82 0.59 15.56 -10.38
CA LEU A 82 1.02 16.39 -9.25
C LEU A 82 0.46 15.91 -7.92
N VAL A 83 -0.77 15.40 -7.91
CA VAL A 83 -1.37 14.85 -6.69
C VAL A 83 -0.62 13.59 -6.25
N THR A 84 -0.34 12.69 -7.19
CA THR A 84 0.42 11.47 -6.89
C THR A 84 1.84 11.79 -6.43
N ALA A 85 2.49 12.75 -7.07
CA ALA A 85 3.83 13.20 -6.66
C ALA A 85 3.83 13.79 -5.24
N SER A 86 2.81 14.57 -4.90
CA SER A 86 2.66 15.13 -3.54
C SER A 86 2.49 14.03 -2.49
N ILE A 87 1.68 13.03 -2.80
CA ILE A 87 1.50 11.86 -1.92
C ILE A 87 2.84 11.14 -1.74
N ALA A 88 3.56 10.88 -2.82
CA ALA A 88 4.83 10.17 -2.78
C ALA A 88 5.87 10.91 -1.93
N ASN A 89 5.99 12.23 -2.10
CA ASN A 89 6.92 13.05 -1.33
C ASN A 89 6.59 13.02 0.17
N MET A 90 5.32 13.22 0.52
CA MET A 90 4.90 13.21 1.92
C MET A 90 5.10 11.83 2.54
N MET A 91 4.73 10.78 1.82
CA MET A 91 4.88 9.41 2.30
C MET A 91 6.34 9.00 2.48
N GLN A 92 7.24 9.43 1.58
CA GLN A 92 8.67 9.17 1.75
C GLN A 92 9.20 9.83 3.02
N ALA A 93 8.83 11.07 3.26
CA ALA A 93 9.25 11.78 4.47
C ALA A 93 8.69 11.11 5.74
N MET A 94 7.40 10.79 5.76
CA MET A 94 6.73 10.20 6.92
C MET A 94 7.18 8.77 7.23
N SER A 95 7.49 8.00 6.21
CA SER A 95 7.83 6.58 6.34
C SER A 95 9.33 6.30 6.51
N GLY A 96 10.18 7.32 6.45
CA GLY A 96 11.63 7.10 6.43
C GLY A 96 12.08 6.39 5.16
N ASN A 97 11.61 6.84 4.00
CA ASN A 97 11.95 6.32 2.68
C ASN A 97 11.49 4.87 2.42
N ARG A 98 10.39 4.46 3.03
CA ARG A 98 9.84 3.11 2.87
C ARG A 98 8.65 3.03 1.89
N PHE A 99 8.25 4.16 1.29
CA PHE A 99 7.09 4.20 0.43
C PHE A 99 7.45 3.96 -1.04
N GLY A 100 6.63 3.16 -1.72
CA GLY A 100 6.72 2.93 -3.15
C GLY A 100 5.39 3.21 -3.84
N VAL A 101 5.45 3.76 -5.05
CA VAL A 101 4.27 4.00 -5.88
C VAL A 101 4.23 3.00 -7.01
N MET A 102 3.09 2.37 -7.17
CA MET A 102 2.78 1.59 -8.37
C MET A 102 1.61 2.23 -9.10
N PHE A 103 1.66 2.17 -10.41
CA PHE A 103 0.56 2.62 -11.24
C PHE A 103 -0.17 1.42 -11.84
N ALA A 104 -1.48 1.50 -11.81
CA ALA A 104 -2.35 0.51 -12.42
C ALA A 104 -3.39 1.21 -13.28
N ARG A 105 -3.90 0.47 -14.23
CA ARG A 105 -5.07 0.87 -15.00
C ARG A 105 -6.32 0.38 -14.26
N ALA A 106 -7.27 1.28 -14.04
CA ALA A 106 -8.54 0.90 -13.45
C ALA A 106 -9.30 -0.08 -14.35
N VAL A 107 -10.18 -0.87 -13.76
CA VAL A 107 -11.10 -1.71 -14.54
C VAL A 107 -12.01 -0.83 -15.42
N PRO A 108 -12.44 -1.31 -16.60
CA PRO A 108 -13.23 -0.50 -17.53
C PRO A 108 -14.47 0.16 -16.92
N ALA A 109 -15.14 -0.53 -16.00
CA ALA A 109 -16.32 0.02 -15.32
C ALA A 109 -15.99 1.30 -14.54
N TYR A 110 -14.89 1.32 -13.80
CA TYR A 110 -14.45 2.52 -13.06
C TYR A 110 -14.02 3.63 -14.00
N MET A 111 -13.31 3.30 -15.06
CA MET A 111 -12.88 4.28 -16.06
C MET A 111 -14.10 4.97 -16.67
N LYS A 112 -15.13 4.21 -17.02
CA LYS A 112 -16.37 4.75 -17.56
C LYS A 112 -17.09 5.65 -16.57
N MET A 113 -17.20 5.22 -15.31
CA MET A 113 -17.83 6.02 -14.24
C MET A 113 -17.12 7.36 -14.01
N MET A 114 -15.81 7.38 -14.17
CA MET A 114 -14.98 8.57 -13.94
C MET A 114 -14.81 9.43 -15.20
N GLY A 115 -15.41 9.02 -16.33
CA GLY A 115 -15.25 9.73 -17.59
C GLY A 115 -13.85 9.63 -18.19
N ALA A 116 -13.06 8.65 -17.80
CA ALA A 116 -11.73 8.44 -18.35
C ALA A 116 -11.82 7.70 -19.70
N PRO A 117 -10.91 8.02 -20.65
CA PRO A 117 -10.87 7.37 -21.95
C PRO A 117 -10.46 5.90 -21.87
#